data_c0be222a5b7022cc993066c5500c076a
#
_entry.id   c0be222a5b7022cc993066c5500c076a
#
_cell.length_a   1.000
_cell.length_b   1.000
_cell.length_c   1.000
_cell.angle_alpha   90.00
_cell.angle_beta   90.00
_cell.angle_gamma   90.00
#
_symmetry.space_group_name_H-M   'P 1'
#
loop_
_entity.id
_entity.type
_entity.pdbx_description
1 polymer ?
#
loop_
_entity_poly.entity_id
_entity_poly.type
_entity_poly.pdbx_seq_one_letter_code
_entity_poly.pdbx_strand_id
1 'polypeptide(L)'
;METPEKIALNVVITGRKYKYNVDPEFEDLMRSAVNDVTDRLVALKSKYTFADNQDALATLLLQEVTHMARYKNEDFSGTILREIKYLDDQLDDYMKHNIVEEI
;
A
#
# COMPACT_ATOMS: atom_id res chain seq x y z
N MET A 1 1.03 30.47 -3.04
CA MET A 1 2.00 29.45 -3.38
C MET A 1 1.29 28.24 -3.95
N GLU A 2 1.69 27.81 -5.11
CA GLU A 2 0.99 26.72 -5.77
C GLU A 2 1.35 25.37 -5.18
N THR A 3 0.33 24.52 -5.06
CA THR A 3 0.54 23.13 -4.68
C THR A 3 1.18 22.40 -5.86
N PRO A 4 2.25 21.62 -5.64
CA PRO A 4 2.83 20.85 -6.73
C PRO A 4 1.80 19.95 -7.38
N GLU A 5 1.86 19.83 -8.69
CA GLU A 5 0.97 18.91 -9.38
C GLU A 5 1.33 17.47 -9.01
N LYS A 6 0.29 16.65 -8.91
CA LYS A 6 0.51 15.24 -8.67
C LYS A 6 1.17 14.58 -9.87
N ILE A 7 2.00 13.61 -9.60
CA ILE A 7 2.68 12.85 -10.63
C ILE A 7 2.08 11.45 -10.74
N ALA A 8 2.23 10.84 -11.89
CA ALA A 8 1.80 9.46 -12.10
C ALA A 8 2.89 8.52 -11.59
N LEU A 9 2.52 7.66 -10.67
CA LEU A 9 3.40 6.62 -10.15
C LEU A 9 2.93 5.27 -10.68
N ASN A 10 3.77 4.64 -11.49
CA ASN A 10 3.48 3.33 -12.05
C ASN A 10 4.21 2.28 -11.25
N VAL A 11 3.48 1.30 -10.74
CA VAL A 11 4.05 0.24 -9.92
C VAL A 11 3.55 -1.12 -10.38
N VAL A 12 4.32 -2.16 -10.08
CA VAL A 12 3.93 -3.53 -10.39
C VAL A 12 3.86 -4.30 -9.07
N ILE A 13 2.71 -4.89 -8.79
CA ILE A 13 2.51 -5.74 -7.62
C ILE A 13 1.87 -7.03 -8.10
N THR A 14 2.49 -8.16 -7.79
CA THR A 14 2.04 -9.49 -8.20
C THR A 14 1.86 -9.63 -9.72
N GLY A 15 2.73 -8.95 -10.47
CA GLY A 15 2.69 -8.99 -11.94
C GLY A 15 1.66 -8.07 -12.56
N ARG A 16 0.87 -7.38 -11.78
CA ARG A 16 -0.12 -6.42 -12.28
C ARG A 16 0.40 -5.01 -12.21
N LYS A 17 0.06 -4.21 -13.19
CA LYS A 17 0.46 -2.81 -13.27
C LYS A 17 -0.61 -1.92 -12.67
N TYR A 18 -0.18 -0.99 -11.81
CA TYR A 18 -1.08 -0.02 -11.20
C TYR A 18 -0.51 1.37 -11.38
N LYS A 19 -1.41 2.32 -11.51
CA LYS A 19 -1.03 3.72 -11.70
C LYS A 19 -1.74 4.56 -10.64
N TYR A 20 -0.96 5.32 -9.89
CA TYR A 20 -1.48 6.20 -8.85
C TYR A 20 -1.04 7.63 -9.13
N ASN A 21 -1.88 8.58 -8.78
CA ASN A 21 -1.51 9.99 -8.81
C ASN A 21 -1.11 10.37 -7.38
N VAL A 22 0.15 10.75 -7.22
CA VAL A 22 0.71 11.00 -5.90
C VAL A 22 1.39 12.36 -5.86
N ASP A 23 1.45 12.94 -4.67
CA ASP A 23 2.24 14.14 -4.47
C ASP A 23 3.72 13.79 -4.64
N PRO A 24 4.51 14.64 -5.32
CA PRO A 24 5.92 14.31 -5.58
C PRO A 24 6.73 13.97 -4.33
N GLU A 25 6.38 14.57 -3.19
CA GLU A 25 7.10 14.31 -1.95
C GLU A 25 6.95 12.87 -1.45
N PHE A 26 5.92 12.16 -1.90
CA PHE A 26 5.66 10.78 -1.49
C PHE A 26 6.13 9.75 -2.50
N GLU A 27 6.69 10.17 -3.63
CA GLU A 27 7.09 9.22 -4.67
C GLU A 27 8.09 8.19 -4.18
N ASP A 28 9.17 8.64 -3.56
CA ASP A 28 10.22 7.72 -3.10
C ASP A 28 9.71 6.81 -1.99
N LEU A 29 8.90 7.35 -1.10
CA LEU A 29 8.32 6.56 -0.02
C LEU A 29 7.44 5.44 -0.57
N MET A 30 6.60 5.74 -1.55
CA MET A 30 5.70 4.75 -2.12
C MET A 30 6.45 3.71 -2.95
N ARG A 31 7.51 4.11 -3.69
CA ARG A 31 8.33 3.15 -4.41
C ARG A 31 9.02 2.18 -3.46
N SER A 32 9.54 2.71 -2.36
CA SER A 32 10.13 1.88 -1.31
C SER A 32 9.11 0.93 -0.70
N ALA A 33 7.89 1.41 -0.48
CA ALA A 33 6.81 0.59 0.06
C ALA A 33 6.44 -0.55 -0.89
N VAL A 34 6.40 -0.29 -2.20
CA VAL A 34 6.11 -1.33 -3.20
C VAL A 34 7.19 -2.42 -3.16
N ASN A 35 8.45 -2.04 -3.07
CA ASN A 35 9.53 -3.00 -2.96
C ASN A 35 9.40 -3.85 -1.70
N ASP A 36 9.04 -3.21 -0.61
CA ASP A 36 8.84 -3.89 0.67
C ASP A 36 7.68 -4.88 0.60
N VAL A 37 6.58 -4.48 -0.02
CA VAL A 37 5.43 -5.39 -0.24
C VAL A 37 5.86 -6.60 -1.05
N THR A 38 6.62 -6.39 -2.12
CA THR A 38 7.11 -7.48 -2.96
C THR A 38 7.97 -8.46 -2.16
N ASP A 39 8.90 -7.94 -1.38
CA ASP A 39 9.78 -8.78 -0.55
C ASP A 39 8.99 -9.57 0.48
N ARG A 40 8.02 -8.94 1.11
CA ARG A 40 7.18 -9.60 2.12
C ARG A 40 6.29 -10.67 1.51
N LEU A 41 5.79 -10.45 0.30
CA LEU A 41 5.00 -11.48 -0.41
C LEU A 41 5.85 -12.68 -0.74
N VAL A 42 7.09 -12.47 -1.20
CA VAL A 42 8.02 -13.58 -1.45
C VAL A 42 8.25 -14.37 -0.18
N ALA A 43 8.46 -13.69 0.95
CA ALA A 43 8.68 -14.36 2.23
C ALA A 43 7.46 -15.16 2.66
N LEU A 44 6.25 -14.60 2.51
CA LEU A 44 5.03 -15.32 2.85
C LEU A 44 4.84 -16.55 1.99
N LYS A 45 5.07 -16.43 0.70
CA LYS A 45 4.89 -17.55 -0.24
C LYS A 45 5.91 -18.65 -0.02
N SER A 46 7.04 -18.33 0.60
CA SER A 46 8.03 -19.36 0.95
C SER A 46 7.62 -20.17 2.18
N LYS A 47 6.77 -19.61 3.03
CA LYS A 47 6.33 -20.27 4.27
C LYS A 47 4.97 -20.96 4.14
N TYR A 48 4.09 -20.40 3.33
CA TYR A 48 2.72 -20.85 3.21
C TYR A 48 2.34 -21.06 1.75
N THR A 49 1.44 -21.99 1.51
CA THR A 49 0.87 -22.19 0.19
C THR A 49 -0.44 -21.43 0.10
N PHE A 50 -0.51 -20.54 -0.89
CA PHE A 50 -1.72 -19.76 -1.15
C PHE A 50 -2.34 -20.21 -2.46
N ALA A 51 -3.67 -20.18 -2.52
CA ALA A 51 -4.39 -20.54 -3.74
C ALA A 51 -4.08 -19.57 -4.89
N ASP A 52 -3.95 -18.29 -4.56
CA ASP A 52 -3.64 -17.26 -5.55
C ASP A 52 -3.00 -16.05 -4.86
N ASN A 53 -2.66 -15.04 -5.67
CA ASN A 53 -2.03 -13.83 -5.16
C ASN A 53 -2.97 -13.03 -4.27
N GLN A 54 -4.26 -13.08 -4.52
CA GLN A 54 -5.23 -12.36 -3.69
C GLN A 54 -5.18 -12.85 -2.25
N ASP A 55 -5.11 -14.17 -2.05
CA ASP A 55 -5.02 -14.73 -0.70
C ASP A 55 -3.74 -14.31 0.00
N ALA A 56 -2.63 -14.29 -0.73
CA ALA A 56 -1.35 -13.85 -0.16
C ALA A 56 -1.40 -12.37 0.21
N LEU A 57 -1.99 -11.53 -0.64
CA LEU A 57 -2.12 -10.10 -0.36
C LEU A 57 -3.04 -9.85 0.84
N ALA A 58 -4.13 -10.60 0.95
CA ALA A 58 -5.05 -10.46 2.08
C ALA A 58 -4.33 -10.79 3.40
N THR A 59 -3.54 -11.84 3.40
CA THR A 59 -2.77 -12.23 4.58
C THR A 59 -1.74 -11.17 4.95
N LEU A 60 -1.02 -10.66 3.96
CA LEU A 60 -0.06 -9.59 4.19
C LEU A 60 -0.73 -8.35 4.75
N LEU A 61 -1.85 -7.95 4.16
CA LEU A 61 -2.59 -6.78 4.62
C LEU A 61 -3.03 -6.93 6.07
N LEU A 62 -3.57 -8.09 6.41
CA LEU A 62 -4.00 -8.35 7.78
C LEU A 62 -2.83 -8.27 8.77
N GLN A 63 -1.69 -8.82 8.41
CA GLN A 63 -0.50 -8.74 9.24
C GLN A 63 -0.07 -7.29 9.47
N GLU A 64 -0.04 -6.49 8.40
CA GLU A 64 0.41 -5.11 8.50
C GLU A 64 -0.54 -4.25 9.30
N VAL A 65 -1.83 -4.43 9.12
CA VAL A 65 -2.82 -3.68 9.91
C VAL A 65 -2.74 -4.05 11.38
N THR A 66 -2.49 -5.32 11.68
CA THR A 66 -2.30 -5.77 13.07
C THR A 66 -1.08 -5.10 13.70
N HIS A 67 0.02 -5.01 12.94
CA HIS A 67 1.21 -4.29 13.40
C HIS A 67 0.93 -2.82 13.66
N MET A 68 0.23 -2.17 12.76
CA MET A 68 -0.11 -0.75 12.92
C MET A 68 -1.00 -0.51 14.13
N ALA A 69 -1.94 -1.40 14.41
CA ALA A 69 -2.79 -1.29 15.58
C ALA A 69 -1.97 -1.37 16.87
N ARG A 70 -0.94 -2.21 16.87
CA ARG A 70 -0.03 -2.32 18.01
C ARG A 70 0.74 -1.02 18.23
N TYR A 71 1.24 -0.40 17.15
CA TYR A 71 1.95 0.88 17.25
C TYR A 71 1.05 2.02 17.72
N LYS A 72 -0.20 2.03 17.29
CA LYS A 72 -1.15 3.04 17.77
C LYS A 72 -1.31 2.97 19.28
N ASN A 73 -1.34 1.78 19.82
CA ASN A 73 -1.48 1.58 21.25
C ASN A 73 -0.23 2.02 22.02
N GLU A 74 0.91 2.14 21.34
CA GLU A 74 2.16 2.57 21.94
C GLU A 74 2.43 4.07 21.76
N ASP A 75 1.40 4.82 21.37
CA ASP A 75 1.48 6.28 21.24
C ASP A 75 2.51 6.74 20.21
N PHE A 76 2.41 6.25 19.02
CA PHE A 76 3.33 6.59 17.95
C PHE A 76 3.12 8.02 17.45
N SER A 77 4.15 8.60 16.81
CA SER A 77 4.14 9.99 16.40
C SER A 77 3.07 10.28 15.34
N GLY A 78 2.55 11.52 15.37
CA GLY A 78 1.56 11.96 14.40
C GLY A 78 2.04 11.91 12.96
N THR A 79 3.35 11.97 12.72
CA THR A 79 3.92 11.87 11.38
C THR A 79 3.59 10.53 10.74
N ILE A 80 3.78 9.45 11.47
CA ILE A 80 3.47 8.10 10.97
C ILE A 80 1.99 7.97 10.69
N LEU A 81 1.14 8.48 11.57
CA LEU A 81 -0.30 8.43 11.37
C LEU A 81 -0.74 9.18 10.11
N ARG A 82 -0.09 10.30 9.81
CA ARG A 82 -0.39 11.06 8.60
C ARG A 82 0.01 10.30 7.34
N GLU A 83 1.14 9.61 7.36
CA GLU A 83 1.58 8.80 6.23
C GLU A 83 0.63 7.65 5.97
N ILE A 84 0.19 6.97 7.03
CA ILE A 84 -0.78 5.89 6.92
C ILE A 84 -2.09 6.42 6.32
N LYS A 85 -2.56 7.55 6.79
CA LYS A 85 -3.79 8.14 6.27
C LYS A 85 -3.67 8.51 4.81
N TYR A 86 -2.52 9.06 4.39
CA TYR A 86 -2.31 9.39 2.99
C TYR A 86 -2.43 8.15 2.11
N LEU A 87 -1.80 7.06 2.51
CA LEU A 87 -1.88 5.81 1.76
C LEU A 87 -3.29 5.26 1.71
N ASP A 88 -4.03 5.34 2.81
CA ASP A 88 -5.42 4.94 2.85
C ASP A 88 -6.25 5.72 1.86
N ASP A 89 -6.06 7.04 1.79
CA ASP A 89 -6.81 7.89 0.88
C ASP A 89 -6.50 7.54 -0.58
N GLN A 90 -5.24 7.25 -0.90
CA GLN A 90 -4.84 6.86 -2.25
C GLN A 90 -5.44 5.52 -2.66
N LEU A 91 -5.44 4.56 -1.76
CA LEU A 91 -6.03 3.26 -2.01
C LEU A 91 -7.54 3.35 -2.18
N ASP A 92 -8.18 4.18 -1.36
CA ASP A 92 -9.61 4.39 -1.45
C ASP A 92 -10.02 4.97 -2.80
N ASP A 93 -9.27 5.97 -3.29
CA ASP A 93 -9.50 6.53 -4.61
C ASP A 93 -9.34 5.47 -5.70
N TYR A 94 -8.28 4.66 -5.62
CA TYR A 94 -8.06 3.60 -6.60
C TYR A 94 -9.22 2.62 -6.61
N MET A 95 -9.66 2.19 -5.44
CA MET A 95 -10.75 1.22 -5.33
C MET A 95 -12.06 1.77 -5.88
N LYS A 96 -12.35 3.03 -5.63
CA LYS A 96 -13.57 3.66 -6.14
C LYS A 96 -13.61 3.70 -7.66
N HIS A 97 -12.46 3.87 -8.30
CA HIS A 97 -12.41 4.04 -9.75
C HIS A 97 -12.12 2.76 -10.51
N ASN A 98 -11.55 1.75 -9.87
CA ASN A 98 -11.03 0.59 -10.60
C ASN A 98 -11.53 -0.75 -10.11
N ILE A 99 -11.85 -0.89 -8.82
CA ILE A 99 -12.16 -2.20 -8.24
C ILE A 99 -13.64 -2.43 -8.06
N VAL A 100 -14.38 -1.38 -7.77
CA VAL A 100 -15.81 -1.50 -7.51
C VAL A 100 -16.55 -2.20 -8.65
N GLU A 101 -16.09 -2.02 -9.86
CA GLU A 101 -16.72 -2.61 -11.03
C GLU A 101 -16.57 -4.12 -11.11
N GLU A 102 -15.65 -4.70 -10.38
CA GLU A 102 -15.40 -6.14 -10.40
C GLU A 102 -16.30 -6.92 -9.45
N ILE A 103 -17.00 -6.20 -8.61
CA ILE A 103 -17.92 -6.81 -7.67
C ILE A 103 -19.29 -6.95 -8.30
#